data_515d8071863455b4e0a8d182d97698bd
#
_entry.id   515d8071863455b4e0a8d182d97698bd
#
_cell.length_a   1.000
_cell.length_b   1.000
_cell.length_c   1.000
_cell.angle_alpha   90.00
_cell.angle_beta   90.00
_cell.angle_gamma   90.00
#
_symmetry.space_group_name_H-M   'P 1'
#
loop_
_entity.id
_entity.type
_entity.pdbx_description
1 polymer ?
#
loop_
_entity_poly.entity_id
_entity_poly.type
_entity_poly.pdbx_seq_one_letter_code
_entity_poly.pdbx_strand_id
1 'polypeptide(L)'
;LFILGTIFVIWGMSKRKDTMSFLAVFLFFTAFSIPLLSQVLFWNTGFFYQVFPVYFFLIYFLWMKMGQGDPERKREIPLAVFFFFLGMASCLFAETLTLVFLPLSFVFLVYEKRGTGKISIEAICWSVGTVIGTIILFSSPATSLEGLTVFANETGVASDNFIEYYHNFRAASPFTNLSVFVVILIGIISRYRKNYTKLDLPMAVIAGCFFLYALLTKVVPLEFFQLNSIYRGGDSSMMKLDFIVHAVFCLYLMIYGFHGIENGENRRTWFLVLSGILINFMINLFIHSPLAKDYYLMMIFFMILAVLSFDEDMFGKKQFNRYLIAVGSALLILILARRAVPMIENENQYNVNLLRIKNTMDKGGLEIQVKNYPHPEFIVDPDN
;
A
#
# COMPACT_ATOMS: atom_id res chain seq x y z
N LEU A 1 -13.50 -11.53 2.23
CA LEU A 1 -13.57 -11.18 3.64
C LEU A 1 -12.40 -10.30 4.09
N PHE A 2 -11.13 -10.72 3.92
CA PHE A 2 -9.94 -9.99 4.37
C PHE A 2 -9.77 -8.61 3.71
N ILE A 3 -10.06 -8.48 2.42
CA ILE A 3 -10.02 -7.19 1.72
C ILE A 3 -11.03 -6.22 2.31
N LEU A 4 -12.26 -6.65 2.53
CA LEU A 4 -13.28 -5.84 3.19
C LEU A 4 -12.85 -5.51 4.63
N GLY A 5 -12.26 -6.48 5.35
CA GLY A 5 -11.67 -6.25 6.67
C GLY A 5 -10.60 -5.16 6.64
N THR A 6 -9.68 -5.18 5.69
CA THR A 6 -8.66 -4.14 5.49
C THR A 6 -9.30 -2.76 5.27
N ILE A 7 -10.32 -2.68 4.42
CA ILE A 7 -11.07 -1.45 4.16
C ILE A 7 -11.73 -0.93 5.44
N PHE A 8 -12.39 -1.81 6.21
CA PHE A 8 -13.01 -1.45 7.48
C PHE A 8 -11.99 -0.98 8.52
N VAL A 9 -10.84 -1.62 8.61
CA VAL A 9 -9.77 -1.22 9.54
C VAL A 9 -9.22 0.15 9.17
N ILE A 10 -8.94 0.41 7.90
CA ILE A 10 -8.45 1.72 7.43
C ILE A 10 -9.52 2.80 7.65
N TRP A 11 -10.78 2.51 7.33
CA TRP A 11 -11.88 3.42 7.64
C TRP A 11 -12.00 3.67 9.15
N GLY A 12 -11.78 2.63 9.95
CA GLY A 12 -11.71 2.72 11.42
C GLY A 12 -10.66 3.70 11.93
N MET A 13 -9.63 3.99 11.17
CA MET A 13 -8.60 4.99 11.49
C MET A 13 -9.01 6.43 11.16
N SER A 14 -10.06 6.63 10.35
CA SER A 14 -10.59 7.95 10.01
C SER A 14 -11.17 8.63 11.24
N LYS A 15 -11.01 9.96 11.33
CA LYS A 15 -11.74 10.78 12.28
C LYS A 15 -13.23 10.81 11.97
N ARG A 16 -13.54 10.83 10.70
CA ARG A 16 -14.88 10.90 10.15
C ARG A 16 -15.42 9.50 9.91
N LYS A 17 -16.45 9.10 10.68
CA LYS A 17 -17.10 7.78 10.62
C LYS A 17 -18.40 7.81 9.82
N ASP A 18 -18.37 8.40 8.63
CA ASP A 18 -19.53 8.50 7.77
C ASP A 18 -19.38 7.65 6.48
N THR A 19 -20.50 7.55 5.75
CA THR A 19 -20.55 6.82 4.47
C THR A 19 -19.58 7.38 3.45
N MET A 20 -19.31 8.68 3.49
CA MET A 20 -18.43 9.34 2.56
C MET A 20 -16.97 8.91 2.75
N SER A 21 -16.50 8.87 4.01
CA SER A 21 -15.14 8.39 4.31
C SER A 21 -14.98 6.90 4.02
N PHE A 22 -16.02 6.09 4.26
CA PHE A 22 -16.02 4.69 3.88
C PHE A 22 -15.90 4.50 2.37
N LEU A 23 -16.74 5.21 1.60
CA LEU A 23 -16.70 5.18 0.14
C LEU A 23 -15.34 5.62 -0.42
N ALA A 24 -14.72 6.65 0.19
CA ALA A 24 -13.41 7.11 -0.21
C ALA A 24 -12.33 6.04 0.00
N VAL A 25 -12.33 5.34 1.14
CA VAL A 25 -11.39 4.23 1.38
C VAL A 25 -11.60 3.10 0.37
N PHE A 26 -12.85 2.79 0.06
CA PHE A 26 -13.17 1.78 -0.95
C PHE A 26 -12.67 2.18 -2.34
N LEU A 27 -12.87 3.45 -2.72
CA LEU A 27 -12.33 4.01 -3.97
C LEU A 27 -10.80 3.96 -4.02
N PHE A 28 -10.13 4.25 -2.91
CA PHE A 28 -8.67 4.16 -2.84
C PHE A 28 -8.20 2.75 -3.16
N PHE A 29 -8.85 1.76 -2.56
CA PHE A 29 -8.51 0.36 -2.77
C PHE A 29 -8.75 -0.08 -4.22
N THR A 30 -9.88 0.30 -4.79
CA THR A 30 -10.22 -0.06 -6.18
C THR A 30 -9.37 0.66 -7.22
N ALA A 31 -8.74 1.79 -6.85
CA ALA A 31 -7.89 2.57 -7.74
C ALA A 31 -6.42 2.11 -7.76
N PHE A 32 -6.06 1.02 -7.08
CA PHE A 32 -4.71 0.45 -7.15
C PHE A 32 -4.32 0.14 -8.60
N SER A 33 -3.01 0.21 -8.88
CA SER A 33 -2.51 -0.17 -10.20
C SER A 33 -2.82 -1.63 -10.52
N ILE A 34 -3.00 -1.94 -11.81
CA ILE A 34 -3.31 -3.31 -12.24
C ILE A 34 -2.20 -4.30 -11.86
N PRO A 35 -0.90 -4.00 -12.06
CA PRO A 35 0.17 -4.89 -11.64
C PRO A 35 0.14 -5.21 -10.14
N LEU A 36 -0.14 -4.23 -9.29
CA LEU A 36 -0.25 -4.45 -7.86
C LEU A 36 -1.45 -5.33 -7.50
N LEU A 37 -2.62 -5.06 -8.10
CA LEU A 37 -3.82 -5.85 -7.84
C LEU A 37 -3.70 -7.29 -8.33
N SER A 38 -3.11 -7.49 -9.52
CA SER A 38 -2.92 -8.83 -10.08
C SER A 38 -2.02 -9.68 -9.19
N GLN A 39 -0.91 -9.13 -8.74
CA GLN A 39 0.04 -9.85 -7.89
C GLN A 39 -0.46 -10.04 -6.45
N VAL A 40 -1.29 -9.14 -5.92
CA VAL A 40 -1.75 -9.20 -4.52
C VAL A 40 -3.07 -9.92 -4.38
N LEU A 41 -4.04 -9.71 -5.29
CA LEU A 41 -5.41 -10.22 -5.12
C LEU A 41 -5.71 -11.44 -5.98
N PHE A 42 -5.16 -11.51 -7.20
CA PHE A 42 -5.49 -12.56 -8.15
C PHE A 42 -4.51 -13.72 -8.14
N TRP A 43 -3.32 -13.49 -7.64
CA TRP A 43 -2.35 -14.54 -7.39
C TRP A 43 -2.54 -15.10 -5.98
N ASN A 44 -2.95 -16.37 -5.86
CA ASN A 44 -3.23 -17.00 -4.57
C ASN A 44 -2.05 -16.86 -3.60
N THR A 45 -0.84 -17.10 -4.06
CA THR A 45 0.37 -16.94 -3.25
C THR A 45 0.54 -15.50 -2.80
N GLY A 46 0.40 -14.53 -3.71
CA GLY A 46 0.50 -13.11 -3.39
C GLY A 46 -0.54 -12.67 -2.34
N PHE A 47 -1.77 -13.18 -2.42
CA PHE A 47 -2.81 -12.92 -1.44
C PHE A 47 -2.41 -13.40 -0.03
N PHE A 48 -1.96 -14.64 0.10
CA PHE A 48 -1.54 -15.17 1.40
C PHE A 48 -0.28 -14.48 1.93
N TYR A 49 0.68 -14.17 1.05
CA TYR A 49 1.94 -13.55 1.45
C TYR A 49 1.81 -12.07 1.81
N GLN A 50 0.84 -11.34 1.24
CA GLN A 50 0.75 -9.89 1.43
C GLN A 50 -0.51 -9.48 2.21
N VAL A 51 -1.69 -9.96 1.82
CA VAL A 51 -2.95 -9.47 2.41
C VAL A 51 -3.12 -9.95 3.85
N PHE A 52 -2.81 -11.20 4.12
CA PHE A 52 -2.94 -11.77 5.47
C PHE A 52 -2.05 -11.07 6.51
N PRO A 53 -0.71 -11.03 6.32
CA PRO A 53 0.16 -10.39 7.32
C PRO A 53 -0.11 -8.91 7.47
N VAL A 54 -0.42 -8.19 6.38
CA VAL A 54 -0.79 -6.78 6.44
C VAL A 54 -2.11 -6.58 7.19
N TYR A 55 -3.09 -7.47 7.01
CA TYR A 55 -4.35 -7.40 7.74
C TYR A 55 -4.14 -7.60 9.25
N PHE A 56 -3.32 -8.58 9.67
CA PHE A 56 -2.99 -8.80 11.07
C PHE A 56 -2.27 -7.59 11.69
N PHE A 57 -1.33 -7.05 10.97
CA PHE A 57 -0.65 -5.80 11.35
C PHE A 57 -1.64 -4.63 11.51
N LEU A 58 -2.59 -4.46 10.59
CA LEU A 58 -3.57 -3.38 10.63
C LEU A 58 -4.55 -3.51 11.80
N ILE A 59 -4.93 -4.73 12.20
CA ILE A 59 -5.75 -4.96 13.39
C ILE A 59 -5.03 -4.43 14.63
N TYR A 60 -3.75 -4.80 14.80
CA TYR A 60 -2.95 -4.29 15.91
C TYR A 60 -2.78 -2.77 15.85
N PHE A 61 -2.51 -2.23 14.67
CA PHE A 61 -2.32 -0.79 14.48
C PHE A 61 -3.59 0.01 14.82
N LEU A 62 -4.76 -0.45 14.37
CA LEU A 62 -6.04 0.17 14.73
C LEU A 62 -6.28 0.14 16.24
N TRP A 63 -6.05 -1.03 16.85
CA TRP A 63 -6.20 -1.19 18.30
C TRP A 63 -5.29 -0.24 19.07
N MET A 64 -4.02 -0.15 18.68
CA MET A 64 -3.05 0.76 19.28
C MET A 64 -3.49 2.22 19.15
N LYS A 65 -3.98 2.62 17.97
CA LYS A 65 -4.50 3.97 17.74
C LYS A 65 -5.71 4.28 18.60
N MET A 66 -6.65 3.36 18.74
CA MET A 66 -7.86 3.54 19.58
C MET A 66 -7.53 3.64 21.07
N GLY A 67 -6.42 3.07 21.50
CA GLY A 67 -5.95 3.10 22.88
C GLY A 67 -5.21 4.39 23.28
N GLN A 68 -4.89 5.23 22.31
CA GLN A 68 -4.18 6.49 22.55
C GLN A 68 -5.12 7.57 23.08
N GLY A 69 -5.29 7.72 24.28
CA GLY A 69 -6.15 8.72 24.93
C GLY A 69 -6.83 8.19 26.16
N ASP A 70 -6.70 6.91 26.40
CA ASP A 70 -7.22 6.26 27.59
C ASP A 70 -6.07 5.75 28.48
N PRO A 71 -5.58 6.56 29.45
CA PRO A 71 -4.52 6.15 30.36
C PRO A 71 -4.98 5.07 31.35
N GLU A 72 -6.28 4.87 31.51
CA GLU A 72 -6.91 3.88 32.41
C GLU A 72 -7.26 2.58 31.71
N ARG A 73 -6.90 2.43 30.43
CA ARG A 73 -7.20 1.23 29.66
C ARG A 73 -6.72 -0.02 30.43
N LYS A 74 -7.69 -0.85 30.82
CA LYS A 74 -7.39 -2.09 31.56
C LYS A 74 -6.51 -2.99 30.72
N ARG A 75 -5.42 -3.45 31.32
CA ARG A 75 -4.52 -4.44 30.74
C ARG A 75 -5.19 -5.79 30.79
N GLU A 76 -5.48 -6.36 29.65
CA GLU A 76 -6.13 -7.67 29.55
C GLU A 76 -5.12 -8.71 29.08
N ILE A 77 -4.75 -9.63 29.96
CA ILE A 77 -3.81 -10.72 29.64
C ILE A 77 -4.26 -11.51 28.38
N PRO A 78 -5.56 -11.86 28.21
CA PRO A 78 -6.00 -12.55 26.99
C PRO A 78 -5.73 -11.76 25.72
N LEU A 79 -5.87 -10.45 25.76
CA LEU A 79 -5.60 -9.56 24.63
C LEU A 79 -4.10 -9.47 24.32
N ALA A 80 -3.26 -9.43 25.34
CA ALA A 80 -1.81 -9.48 25.19
C ALA A 80 -1.35 -10.78 24.51
N VAL A 81 -1.90 -11.92 24.96
CA VAL A 81 -1.64 -13.24 24.34
C VAL A 81 -2.14 -13.27 22.88
N PHE A 82 -3.32 -12.73 22.61
CA PHE A 82 -3.82 -12.60 21.25
C PHE A 82 -2.86 -11.81 20.35
N PHE A 83 -2.38 -10.65 20.81
CA PHE A 83 -1.43 -9.85 20.04
C PHE A 83 -0.05 -10.49 19.90
N PHE A 84 0.38 -11.28 20.85
CA PHE A 84 1.60 -12.09 20.69
C PHE A 84 1.46 -13.04 19.48
N PHE A 85 0.40 -13.83 19.43
CA PHE A 85 0.17 -14.76 18.31
C PHE A 85 -0.08 -14.02 17.00
N LEU A 86 -0.76 -12.88 17.03
CA LEU A 86 -1.00 -12.06 15.84
C LEU A 86 0.31 -11.48 15.28
N GLY A 87 1.20 -10.99 16.16
CA GLY A 87 2.54 -10.51 15.79
C GLY A 87 3.40 -11.62 15.20
N MET A 88 3.40 -12.79 15.83
CA MET A 88 4.10 -13.96 15.31
C MET A 88 3.55 -14.37 13.95
N ALA A 89 2.22 -14.52 13.82
CA ALA A 89 1.59 -14.92 12.57
C ALA A 89 1.84 -13.91 11.42
N SER A 90 1.89 -12.60 11.70
CA SER A 90 2.18 -11.59 10.67
C SER A 90 3.56 -11.75 10.03
N CYS A 91 4.51 -12.41 10.71
CA CYS A 91 5.87 -12.59 10.25
C CYS A 91 6.16 -13.99 9.64
N LEU A 92 5.16 -14.86 9.49
CA LEU A 92 5.37 -16.23 8.99
C LEU A 92 5.11 -16.39 7.49
N PHE A 93 4.66 -15.35 6.79
CA PHE A 93 4.18 -15.47 5.40
C PHE A 93 5.12 -14.91 4.36
N ALA A 94 5.80 -13.79 4.63
CA ALA A 94 6.63 -13.11 3.65
C ALA A 94 7.89 -12.51 4.27
N GLU A 95 9.04 -12.82 3.68
CA GLU A 95 10.34 -12.35 4.15
C GLU A 95 10.43 -10.82 4.11
N THR A 96 9.99 -10.22 3.01
CA THR A 96 10.01 -8.76 2.81
C THR A 96 9.19 -8.03 3.87
N LEU A 97 7.95 -8.49 4.13
CA LEU A 97 7.09 -7.91 5.17
C LEU A 97 7.63 -8.14 6.57
N THR A 98 8.18 -9.33 6.84
CA THR A 98 8.79 -9.65 8.13
C THR A 98 9.93 -8.70 8.47
N LEU A 99 10.79 -8.41 7.49
CA LEU A 99 11.87 -7.43 7.64
C LEU A 99 11.36 -6.00 7.85
N VAL A 100 10.15 -5.68 7.34
CA VAL A 100 9.50 -4.38 7.62
C VAL A 100 8.85 -4.36 8.99
N PHE A 101 8.13 -5.42 9.38
CA PHE A 101 7.41 -5.45 10.65
C PHE A 101 8.34 -5.49 11.86
N LEU A 102 9.51 -6.11 11.74
CA LEU A 102 10.49 -6.17 12.83
C LEU A 102 10.92 -4.77 13.30
N PRO A 103 11.50 -3.88 12.48
CA PRO A 103 11.84 -2.54 12.92
C PRO A 103 10.60 -1.71 13.27
N LEU A 104 9.47 -1.89 12.57
CA LEU A 104 8.23 -1.20 12.92
C LEU A 104 7.72 -1.56 14.31
N SER A 105 7.91 -2.80 14.77
CA SER A 105 7.51 -3.20 16.12
C SER A 105 8.22 -2.38 17.19
N PHE A 106 9.50 -2.07 17.00
CA PHE A 106 10.25 -1.19 17.91
C PHE A 106 9.80 0.28 17.79
N VAL A 107 9.51 0.75 16.58
CA VAL A 107 8.94 2.09 16.39
C VAL A 107 7.61 2.23 17.13
N PHE A 108 6.78 1.19 17.15
CA PHE A 108 5.53 1.16 17.90
C PHE A 108 5.72 1.27 19.41
N LEU A 109 6.72 0.61 19.99
CA LEU A 109 7.02 0.76 21.41
C LEU A 109 7.39 2.20 21.77
N VAL A 110 8.22 2.84 20.92
CA VAL A 110 8.58 4.26 21.08
C VAL A 110 7.38 5.17 20.93
N TYR A 111 6.53 4.90 19.92
CA TYR A 111 5.32 5.66 19.67
C TYR A 111 4.35 5.61 20.86
N GLU A 112 4.10 4.43 21.41
CA GLU A 112 3.23 4.26 22.55
C GLU A 112 3.78 4.94 23.80
N LYS A 113 5.09 4.75 24.10
CA LYS A 113 5.77 5.41 25.22
C LYS A 113 5.64 6.93 25.14
N ARG A 114 5.77 7.52 23.94
CA ARG A 114 5.61 8.96 23.73
C ARG A 114 4.14 9.41 23.82
N GLY A 115 3.19 8.51 23.56
CA GLY A 115 1.77 8.80 23.58
C GLY A 115 1.14 8.76 24.98
N THR A 116 1.43 7.70 25.71
CA THR A 116 0.80 7.37 26.99
C THR A 116 1.76 7.50 28.19
N GLY A 117 3.06 7.74 27.94
CA GLY A 117 4.11 7.74 28.96
C GLY A 117 4.55 6.34 29.42
N LYS A 118 3.82 5.29 29.04
CA LYS A 118 4.08 3.89 29.42
C LYS A 118 4.00 3.00 28.17
N ILE A 119 4.60 1.83 28.27
CA ILE A 119 4.48 0.80 27.23
C ILE A 119 3.47 -0.23 27.74
N SER A 120 2.47 -0.56 26.95
CA SER A 120 1.48 -1.58 27.30
C SER A 120 2.09 -2.98 27.18
N ILE A 121 1.52 -3.94 27.94
CA ILE A 121 1.93 -5.34 27.83
C ILE A 121 1.58 -5.92 26.46
N GLU A 122 0.50 -5.44 25.86
CA GLU A 122 0.04 -5.83 24.53
C GLU A 122 1.05 -5.42 23.45
N ALA A 123 1.63 -4.23 23.55
CA ALA A 123 2.66 -3.77 22.61
C ALA A 123 3.97 -4.57 22.76
N ILE A 124 4.34 -4.90 24.00
CA ILE A 124 5.48 -5.79 24.26
C ILE A 124 5.22 -7.17 23.67
N CYS A 125 4.03 -7.75 23.92
CA CYS A 125 3.66 -9.07 23.41
C CYS A 125 3.63 -9.10 21.88
N TRP A 126 3.08 -8.07 21.22
CA TRP A 126 3.15 -7.93 19.76
C TRP A 126 4.60 -7.95 19.28
N SER A 127 5.46 -7.12 19.87
CA SER A 127 6.86 -7.01 19.46
C SER A 127 7.63 -8.31 19.68
N VAL A 128 7.41 -8.98 20.80
CA VAL A 128 8.02 -10.30 21.08
C VAL A 128 7.52 -11.35 20.10
N GLY A 129 6.22 -11.34 19.79
CA GLY A 129 5.63 -12.22 18.77
C GLY A 129 6.27 -11.99 17.40
N THR A 130 6.44 -10.73 16.98
CA THR A 130 7.12 -10.35 15.75
C THR A 130 8.56 -10.86 15.70
N VAL A 131 9.32 -10.72 16.78
CA VAL A 131 10.71 -11.23 16.87
C VAL A 131 10.72 -12.76 16.73
N ILE A 132 9.86 -13.46 17.46
CA ILE A 132 9.80 -14.94 17.41
C ILE A 132 9.37 -15.40 16.01
N GLY A 133 8.35 -14.78 15.39
CA GLY A 133 7.93 -15.10 14.04
C GLY A 133 9.06 -14.88 13.02
N THR A 134 9.83 -13.82 13.18
CA THR A 134 11.03 -13.55 12.37
C THR A 134 12.06 -14.67 12.51
N ILE A 135 12.37 -15.06 13.75
CA ILE A 135 13.33 -16.15 13.99
C ILE A 135 12.84 -17.46 13.36
N ILE A 136 11.57 -17.81 13.53
CA ILE A 136 10.99 -19.05 12.94
C ILE A 136 11.11 -19.00 11.42
N LEU A 137 10.72 -17.89 10.77
CA LEU A 137 10.78 -17.76 9.31
C LEU A 137 12.21 -17.95 8.79
N PHE A 138 13.17 -17.19 9.33
CA PHE A 138 14.56 -17.23 8.86
C PHE A 138 15.40 -18.41 9.39
N SER A 139 14.83 -19.22 10.27
CA SER A 139 15.40 -20.53 10.66
C SER A 139 15.13 -21.62 9.62
N SER A 140 14.20 -21.37 8.68
CA SER A 140 13.94 -22.30 7.58
C SER A 140 15.07 -22.25 6.54
N PRO A 141 15.60 -23.39 6.08
CA PRO A 141 16.64 -23.39 5.02
C PRO A 141 16.20 -22.73 3.72
N ALA A 142 14.90 -22.74 3.41
CA ALA A 142 14.33 -22.16 2.20
C ALA A 142 14.26 -20.63 2.22
N THR A 143 14.28 -20.02 3.43
CA THR A 143 14.12 -18.56 3.64
C THR A 143 15.34 -17.97 4.34
N SER A 144 16.48 -18.68 4.33
CA SER A 144 17.73 -18.18 4.92
C SER A 144 18.17 -16.88 4.22
N LEU A 145 18.79 -15.98 4.98
CA LEU A 145 19.39 -14.75 4.42
C LEU A 145 20.37 -15.05 3.27
N GLU A 146 21.03 -16.22 3.31
CA GLU A 146 21.87 -16.72 2.21
C GLU A 146 21.05 -17.04 0.96
N GLY A 147 19.86 -17.62 1.12
CA GLY A 147 18.93 -17.87 0.00
C GLY A 147 18.45 -16.57 -0.67
N LEU A 148 18.15 -15.52 0.12
CA LEU A 148 17.80 -14.21 -0.43
C LEU A 148 18.94 -13.54 -1.19
N THR A 149 20.18 -13.67 -0.70
CA THR A 149 21.36 -13.12 -1.39
C THR A 149 21.75 -13.93 -2.62
N VAL A 150 21.58 -15.24 -2.58
CA VAL A 150 21.81 -16.14 -3.74
C VAL A 150 20.78 -15.85 -4.83
N PHE A 151 19.50 -15.70 -4.48
CA PHE A 151 18.44 -15.35 -5.43
C PHE A 151 18.73 -14.00 -6.10
N ALA A 152 19.18 -12.99 -5.34
CA ALA A 152 19.58 -11.70 -5.89
C ALA A 152 20.81 -11.77 -6.81
N ASN A 153 21.74 -12.68 -6.54
CA ASN A 153 22.97 -12.86 -7.34
C ASN A 153 22.78 -13.77 -8.57
N GLU A 154 21.95 -14.82 -8.47
CA GLU A 154 21.71 -15.75 -9.58
C GLU A 154 20.86 -15.15 -10.70
N THR A 155 19.99 -14.20 -10.37
CA THR A 155 19.16 -13.51 -11.37
C THR A 155 19.94 -12.52 -12.23
N GLY A 156 21.25 -12.35 -12.02
CA GLY A 156 22.12 -11.48 -12.83
C GLY A 156 21.77 -9.98 -12.78
N VAL A 157 20.96 -9.63 -11.83
CA VAL A 157 20.05 -8.50 -11.75
C VAL A 157 20.73 -7.22 -11.24
N ALA A 158 22.05 -7.20 -11.03
CA ALA A 158 22.69 -6.10 -10.30
C ALA A 158 22.78 -4.74 -11.04
N SER A 159 22.74 -4.69 -12.36
CA SER A 159 22.89 -3.41 -13.10
C SER A 159 21.63 -2.89 -13.80
N ASP A 160 20.77 -3.77 -14.29
CA ASP A 160 19.56 -3.37 -15.01
C ASP A 160 18.33 -3.24 -14.08
N ASN A 161 18.47 -3.65 -12.84
CA ASN A 161 17.40 -3.80 -11.85
C ASN A 161 16.83 -2.52 -11.32
N PHE A 162 17.59 -1.42 -11.29
CA PHE A 162 17.05 -0.16 -10.81
C PHE A 162 15.79 0.24 -11.60
N ILE A 163 15.72 -0.14 -12.86
CA ILE A 163 14.58 0.14 -13.76
C ILE A 163 13.35 -0.64 -13.30
N GLU A 164 13.50 -1.94 -13.10
CA GLU A 164 12.41 -2.84 -12.70
C GLU A 164 11.96 -2.53 -11.26
N TYR A 165 12.90 -2.38 -10.37
CA TYR A 165 12.68 -1.94 -9.00
C TYR A 165 11.90 -0.63 -8.95
N TYR A 166 12.34 0.37 -9.70
CA TYR A 166 11.68 1.65 -9.78
C TYR A 166 10.27 1.54 -10.37
N HIS A 167 10.07 0.67 -11.36
CA HIS A 167 8.76 0.41 -11.96
C HIS A 167 7.76 -0.11 -10.90
N ASN A 168 8.18 -1.06 -10.10
CA ASN A 168 7.36 -1.65 -9.05
C ASN A 168 7.08 -0.67 -7.91
N PHE A 169 8.08 0.09 -7.49
CA PHE A 169 7.91 1.20 -6.56
C PHE A 169 6.90 2.22 -7.08
N ARG A 170 6.99 2.61 -8.34
CA ARG A 170 6.06 3.53 -8.96
C ARG A 170 4.63 2.98 -9.00
N ALA A 171 4.45 1.67 -9.21
CA ALA A 171 3.13 1.05 -9.20
C ALA A 171 2.39 1.21 -7.86
N ALA A 172 3.11 1.28 -6.76
CA ALA A 172 2.58 1.49 -5.41
C ALA A 172 2.61 2.97 -4.97
N SER A 173 3.16 3.86 -5.77
CA SER A 173 3.25 5.29 -5.46
C SER A 173 1.88 5.97 -5.46
N PRO A 174 1.65 6.99 -4.61
CA PRO A 174 0.43 7.78 -4.63
C PRO A 174 0.23 8.51 -5.95
N PHE A 175 1.28 8.82 -6.72
CA PHE A 175 1.16 9.43 -8.05
C PHE A 175 0.49 8.50 -9.06
N THR A 176 0.58 7.19 -8.90
CA THR A 176 -0.17 6.22 -9.70
C THR A 176 -1.60 6.04 -9.21
N ASN A 177 -1.85 6.21 -7.92
CA ASN A 177 -3.18 6.20 -7.34
C ASN A 177 -3.69 7.63 -7.13
N LEU A 178 -4.19 8.24 -8.21
CA LEU A 178 -4.63 9.63 -8.21
C LEU A 178 -5.71 9.92 -7.13
N SER A 179 -6.55 8.96 -6.78
CA SER A 179 -7.58 9.13 -5.75
C SER A 179 -6.98 9.36 -4.36
N VAL A 180 -5.99 8.58 -3.97
CA VAL A 180 -5.24 8.77 -2.72
C VAL A 180 -4.52 10.10 -2.72
N PHE A 181 -3.86 10.42 -3.81
CA PHE A 181 -3.10 11.65 -3.97
C PHE A 181 -3.97 12.89 -3.85
N VAL A 182 -5.10 12.92 -4.58
CA VAL A 182 -6.06 14.04 -4.55
C VAL A 182 -6.60 14.26 -3.14
N VAL A 183 -6.92 13.19 -2.42
CA VAL A 183 -7.45 13.32 -1.06
C VAL A 183 -6.42 13.88 -0.09
N ILE A 184 -5.15 13.44 -0.17
CA ILE A 184 -4.06 14.02 0.63
C ILE A 184 -3.95 15.52 0.33
N LEU A 185 -3.96 15.92 -0.94
CA LEU A 185 -3.87 17.33 -1.34
C LEU A 185 -5.08 18.15 -0.87
N ILE A 186 -6.30 17.61 -1.02
CA ILE A 186 -7.50 18.32 -0.55
C ILE A 186 -7.44 18.51 0.98
N GLY A 187 -6.97 17.51 1.73
CA GLY A 187 -6.74 17.63 3.18
C GLY A 187 -5.79 18.77 3.53
N ILE A 188 -4.67 18.86 2.79
CA ILE A 188 -3.68 19.93 2.94
C ILE A 188 -4.28 21.30 2.60
N ILE A 189 -4.99 21.41 1.48
CA ILE A 189 -5.61 22.67 1.02
C ILE A 189 -6.75 23.11 1.94
N SER A 190 -7.57 22.18 2.45
CA SER A 190 -8.68 22.51 3.36
C SER A 190 -8.17 23.10 4.67
N ARG A 191 -7.04 22.62 5.15
CA ARG A 191 -6.38 23.21 6.31
C ARG A 191 -5.90 24.63 6.04
N TYR A 192 -5.27 24.87 4.88
CA TYR A 192 -4.86 26.22 4.47
C TYR A 192 -6.01 27.22 4.54
N ARG A 193 -7.22 26.80 4.18
CA ARG A 193 -8.43 27.65 4.30
C ARG A 193 -8.85 27.96 5.74
N LYS A 194 -8.54 27.07 6.68
CA LYS A 194 -9.02 27.14 8.06
C LYS A 194 -8.10 27.99 8.96
N ASN A 195 -6.80 27.78 8.83
CA ASN A 195 -5.78 28.39 9.69
C ASN A 195 -4.63 28.92 8.83
N TYR A 196 -4.75 30.18 8.36
CA TYR A 196 -3.75 30.79 7.53
C TYR A 196 -2.47 31.10 8.32
N THR A 197 -1.38 30.40 8.02
CA THR A 197 -0.03 30.73 8.47
C THR A 197 0.84 31.16 7.27
N LYS A 198 1.95 31.88 7.52
CA LYS A 198 2.88 32.32 6.43
C LYS A 198 3.45 31.15 5.62
N LEU A 199 3.48 29.94 6.20
CA LEU A 199 3.99 28.73 5.53
C LEU A 199 2.91 27.96 4.76
N ASP A 200 1.64 28.21 5.00
CA ASP A 200 0.55 27.48 4.34
C ASP A 200 0.45 27.79 2.85
N LEU A 201 0.72 29.04 2.45
CA LEU A 201 0.71 29.42 1.03
C LEU A 201 1.80 28.68 0.23
N PRO A 202 3.10 28.70 0.63
CA PRO A 202 4.11 27.91 -0.04
C PRO A 202 3.76 26.40 -0.08
N MET A 203 3.24 25.85 1.01
CA MET A 203 2.84 24.45 1.07
C MET A 203 1.69 24.13 0.09
N ALA A 204 0.70 25.01 -0.03
CA ALA A 204 -0.39 24.85 -1.00
C ALA A 204 0.10 24.95 -2.45
N VAL A 205 1.03 25.86 -2.74
CA VAL A 205 1.64 26.02 -4.08
C VAL A 205 2.43 24.75 -4.44
N ILE A 206 3.26 24.25 -3.54
CA ILE A 206 4.04 23.01 -3.75
C ILE A 206 3.09 21.83 -3.97
N ALA A 207 1.99 21.72 -3.19
CA ALA A 207 0.95 20.73 -3.40
C ALA A 207 0.34 20.83 -4.81
N GLY A 208 0.07 22.04 -5.27
CA GLY A 208 -0.41 22.30 -6.64
C GLY A 208 0.58 21.85 -7.70
N CYS A 209 1.88 22.06 -7.49
CA CYS A 209 2.94 21.59 -8.40
C CYS A 209 2.97 20.05 -8.46
N PHE A 210 2.87 19.37 -7.32
CA PHE A 210 2.78 17.90 -7.31
C PHE A 210 1.52 17.39 -8.00
N PHE A 211 0.39 18.07 -7.81
CA PHE A 211 -0.85 17.71 -8.50
C PHE A 211 -0.71 17.87 -10.02
N LEU A 212 -0.16 18.99 -10.47
CA LEU A 212 0.10 19.21 -11.88
C LEU A 212 1.04 18.15 -12.46
N TYR A 213 2.10 17.81 -11.75
CA TYR A 213 3.01 16.75 -12.13
C TYR A 213 2.29 15.40 -12.27
N ALA A 214 1.49 15.00 -11.27
CA ALA A 214 0.73 13.75 -11.30
C ALA A 214 -0.28 13.71 -12.47
N LEU A 215 -0.87 14.86 -12.80
CA LEU A 215 -1.82 15.00 -13.91
C LEU A 215 -1.11 14.92 -15.26
N LEU A 216 0.01 15.59 -15.40
CA LEU A 216 0.84 15.54 -16.62
C LEU A 216 1.33 14.11 -16.89
N THR A 217 1.80 13.38 -15.88
CA THR A 217 2.26 12.01 -16.05
C THR A 217 1.15 11.00 -16.37
N LYS A 218 -0.13 11.38 -16.19
CA LYS A 218 -1.28 10.52 -16.51
C LYS A 218 -2.03 10.89 -17.77
N VAL A 219 -2.14 12.19 -18.05
CA VAL A 219 -2.98 12.73 -19.14
C VAL A 219 -2.18 12.89 -20.42
N VAL A 220 -0.92 13.31 -20.29
CA VAL A 220 -0.05 13.43 -21.47
C VAL A 220 0.41 12.02 -21.86
N PRO A 221 0.24 11.61 -23.12
CA PRO A 221 0.76 10.34 -23.58
C PRO A 221 2.23 10.20 -23.17
N LEU A 222 2.54 9.09 -22.54
CA LEU A 222 3.90 8.80 -22.03
C LEU A 222 4.97 8.91 -23.14
N GLU A 223 4.55 8.79 -24.39
CA GLU A 223 5.36 8.97 -25.59
C GLU A 223 5.92 10.39 -25.72
N PHE A 224 5.15 11.41 -25.30
CA PHE A 224 5.60 12.81 -25.39
C PHE A 224 6.76 13.13 -24.44
N PHE A 225 6.81 12.47 -23.29
CA PHE A 225 7.90 12.60 -22.31
C PHE A 225 9.00 11.54 -22.50
N GLN A 226 8.95 10.74 -23.58
CA GLN A 226 9.81 9.55 -23.74
C GLN A 226 9.73 8.58 -22.54
N LEU A 227 8.73 8.74 -21.68
CA LEU A 227 8.52 7.88 -20.52
C LEU A 227 8.20 6.43 -20.92
N ASN A 228 7.71 6.20 -22.15
CA ASN A 228 7.60 4.86 -22.73
C ASN A 228 8.96 4.23 -23.06
N SER A 229 9.98 5.04 -23.35
CA SER A 229 11.34 4.53 -23.57
C SER A 229 12.00 4.08 -22.26
N ILE A 230 11.54 4.60 -21.10
CA ILE A 230 11.97 4.16 -19.77
C ILE A 230 11.59 2.69 -19.54
N TYR A 231 10.42 2.28 -20.01
CA TYR A 231 9.93 0.90 -19.88
C TYR A 231 10.58 -0.09 -20.88
N ARG A 232 11.34 0.41 -21.86
CA ARG A 232 11.96 -0.39 -22.91
C ARG A 232 13.47 -0.17 -23.07
N GLY A 233 14.18 0.24 -22.01
CA GLY A 233 15.62 0.51 -22.06
C GLY A 233 15.98 1.94 -22.45
N GLY A 234 15.08 2.89 -22.25
CA GLY A 234 15.30 4.32 -22.49
C GLY A 234 16.06 5.06 -21.38
N ASP A 235 16.25 6.35 -21.61
CA ASP A 235 17.11 7.24 -20.82
C ASP A 235 16.88 7.19 -19.30
N SER A 236 17.86 6.76 -18.54
CA SER A 236 17.85 6.64 -17.08
C SER A 236 17.68 7.99 -16.34
N SER A 237 17.84 9.11 -17.04
CA SER A 237 17.75 10.47 -16.45
C SER A 237 16.34 10.85 -16.05
N MET A 238 15.33 10.50 -16.84
CA MET A 238 13.92 10.77 -16.49
C MET A 238 13.43 9.94 -15.31
N MET A 239 13.90 8.71 -15.18
CA MET A 239 13.62 7.88 -14.01
C MET A 239 14.21 8.47 -12.74
N LYS A 240 15.44 8.96 -12.81
CA LYS A 240 16.09 9.65 -11.69
C LYS A 240 15.30 10.88 -11.27
N LEU A 241 14.81 11.66 -12.25
CA LEU A 241 13.97 12.82 -11.97
C LEU A 241 12.66 12.44 -11.27
N ASP A 242 11.95 11.41 -11.77
CA ASP A 242 10.70 10.96 -11.16
C ASP A 242 10.93 10.40 -9.74
N PHE A 243 12.04 9.68 -9.53
CA PHE A 243 12.46 9.23 -8.20
C PHE A 243 12.71 10.41 -7.25
N ILE A 244 13.41 11.45 -7.71
CA ILE A 244 13.64 12.67 -6.93
C ILE A 244 12.31 13.34 -6.58
N VAL A 245 11.36 13.42 -7.51
CA VAL A 245 10.03 13.98 -7.25
C VAL A 245 9.30 13.20 -6.15
N HIS A 246 9.38 11.88 -6.16
CA HIS A 246 8.80 11.04 -5.10
C HIS A 246 9.48 11.26 -3.75
N ALA A 247 10.81 11.36 -3.72
CA ALA A 247 11.57 11.63 -2.50
C ALA A 247 11.22 13.01 -1.92
N VAL A 248 11.14 14.04 -2.78
CA VAL A 248 10.73 15.40 -2.39
C VAL A 248 9.28 15.41 -1.90
N PHE A 249 8.39 14.61 -2.49
CA PHE A 249 7.03 14.48 -2.01
C PHE A 249 6.97 13.84 -0.61
N CYS A 250 7.74 12.81 -0.34
CA CYS A 250 7.84 12.23 1.02
C CYS A 250 8.37 13.26 2.03
N LEU A 251 9.38 14.04 1.65
CA LEU A 251 9.90 15.14 2.47
C LEU A 251 8.83 16.22 2.72
N TYR A 252 8.06 16.55 1.70
CA TYR A 252 6.93 17.45 1.81
C TYR A 252 5.88 16.93 2.81
N LEU A 253 5.53 15.63 2.76
CA LEU A 253 4.62 15.02 3.72
C LEU A 253 5.16 15.04 5.16
N MET A 254 6.48 14.92 5.34
CA MET A 254 7.13 15.09 6.65
C MET A 254 6.95 16.53 7.17
N ILE A 255 7.26 17.53 6.34
CA ILE A 255 7.10 18.95 6.71
C ILE A 255 5.63 19.25 7.04
N TYR A 256 4.70 18.75 6.23
CA TYR A 256 3.27 18.88 6.49
C TYR A 256 2.86 18.23 7.84
N GLY A 257 3.40 17.08 8.16
CA GLY A 257 3.16 16.40 9.45
C GLY A 257 3.55 17.27 10.65
N PHE A 258 4.67 18.00 10.56
CA PHE A 258 5.11 18.93 11.62
C PHE A 258 4.23 20.18 11.72
N HIS A 259 3.87 20.75 10.59
CA HIS A 259 3.19 22.05 10.49
C HIS A 259 1.67 21.93 10.39
N GLY A 260 1.22 20.92 9.62
CA GLY A 260 -0.14 20.76 9.17
C GLY A 260 -1.04 20.07 10.17
N ILE A 261 -0.55 19.26 11.07
CA ILE A 261 -1.37 18.44 11.94
C ILE A 261 -1.32 18.97 13.38
N GLU A 262 -2.40 19.62 13.81
CA GLU A 262 -2.49 20.25 15.15
C GLU A 262 -2.64 19.21 16.26
N ASN A 263 -3.49 18.20 16.03
CA ASN A 263 -3.72 17.15 17.01
C ASN A 263 -2.46 16.29 17.17
N GLY A 264 -1.91 16.30 18.39
CA GLY A 264 -0.69 15.57 18.71
C GLY A 264 -0.77 14.06 18.48
N GLU A 265 -1.94 13.43 18.66
CA GLU A 265 -2.18 12.02 18.37
C GLU A 265 -2.08 11.72 16.88
N ASN A 266 -2.82 12.49 16.07
CA ASN A 266 -2.79 12.31 14.61
C ASN A 266 -1.41 12.63 14.02
N ARG A 267 -0.73 13.64 14.56
CA ARG A 267 0.64 13.96 14.16
C ARG A 267 1.59 12.80 14.44
N ARG A 268 1.51 12.19 15.62
CA ARG A 268 2.29 10.98 15.94
C ARG A 268 1.96 9.82 15.01
N THR A 269 0.67 9.56 14.77
CA THR A 269 0.22 8.52 13.82
C THR A 269 0.72 8.79 12.41
N TRP A 270 0.71 10.06 11.98
CA TRP A 270 1.23 10.48 10.68
C TRP A 270 2.72 10.13 10.52
N PHE A 271 3.54 10.47 11.53
CA PHE A 271 4.97 10.14 11.50
C PHE A 271 5.25 8.65 11.60
N LEU A 272 4.45 7.92 12.35
CA LEU A 272 4.53 6.47 12.40
C LEU A 272 4.30 5.84 11.03
N VAL A 273 3.27 6.29 10.32
CA VAL A 273 2.95 5.80 8.96
C VAL A 273 4.04 6.19 7.96
N LEU A 274 4.56 7.43 8.03
CA LEU A 274 5.70 7.84 7.21
C LEU A 274 6.97 7.01 7.50
N SER A 275 7.22 6.68 8.76
CA SER A 275 8.32 5.79 9.12
C SER A 275 8.11 4.40 8.50
N GLY A 276 6.88 3.91 8.48
CA GLY A 276 6.51 2.65 7.83
C GLY A 276 6.76 2.68 6.32
N ILE A 277 6.41 3.76 5.65
CA ILE A 277 6.68 3.96 4.22
C ILE A 277 8.20 3.93 3.98
N LEU A 278 8.96 4.67 4.78
CA LEU A 278 10.40 4.76 4.63
C LEU A 278 11.10 3.41 4.89
N ILE A 279 10.71 2.71 5.95
CA ILE A 279 11.25 1.38 6.28
C ILE A 279 10.92 0.39 5.16
N ASN A 280 9.66 0.35 4.69
CA ASN A 280 9.27 -0.53 3.58
C ASN A 280 10.08 -0.22 2.31
N PHE A 281 10.22 1.05 1.98
CA PHE A 281 11.02 1.49 0.84
C PHE A 281 12.47 1.04 0.97
N MET A 282 13.12 1.31 2.10
CA MET A 282 14.53 0.97 2.32
C MET A 282 14.77 -0.55 2.29
N ILE A 283 13.87 -1.33 2.86
CA ILE A 283 14.00 -2.79 2.86
C ILE A 283 13.85 -3.35 1.46
N ASN A 284 12.84 -2.92 0.71
CA ASN A 284 12.66 -3.36 -0.67
C ASN A 284 13.83 -2.91 -1.57
N LEU A 285 14.42 -1.74 -1.31
CA LEU A 285 15.65 -1.30 -1.96
C LEU A 285 16.83 -2.23 -1.65
N PHE A 286 16.95 -2.67 -0.40
CA PHE A 286 18.04 -3.52 0.07
C PHE A 286 17.96 -4.95 -0.49
N ILE A 287 16.73 -5.48 -0.54
CA ILE A 287 16.45 -6.85 -1.00
C ILE A 287 16.39 -6.92 -2.53
N HIS A 288 16.35 -5.77 -3.22
CA HIS A 288 16.15 -5.68 -4.68
C HIS A 288 14.87 -6.43 -5.12
N SER A 289 13.77 -6.27 -4.37
CA SER A 289 12.53 -6.98 -4.69
C SER A 289 11.93 -6.51 -6.02
N PRO A 290 11.83 -7.39 -7.03
CA PRO A 290 11.33 -7.02 -8.35
C PRO A 290 9.80 -7.05 -8.43
N LEU A 291 9.08 -7.42 -7.35
CA LEU A 291 7.64 -7.68 -7.43
C LEU A 291 6.82 -6.52 -6.86
N ALA A 292 5.82 -6.07 -7.61
CA ALA A 292 4.92 -5.00 -7.18
C ALA A 292 4.16 -5.34 -5.88
N LYS A 293 3.89 -6.62 -5.61
CA LYS A 293 3.24 -7.07 -4.38
C LYS A 293 3.98 -6.64 -3.11
N ASP A 294 5.30 -6.55 -3.13
CA ASP A 294 6.12 -6.22 -1.96
C ASP A 294 5.97 -4.75 -1.52
N TYR A 295 5.38 -3.93 -2.40
CA TYR A 295 5.02 -2.54 -2.11
C TYR A 295 3.56 -2.36 -1.64
N TYR A 296 2.81 -3.46 -1.46
CA TYR A 296 1.41 -3.39 -1.04
C TYR A 296 1.24 -2.66 0.29
N LEU A 297 2.07 -2.97 1.28
CA LEU A 297 2.05 -2.31 2.59
C LEU A 297 2.31 -0.80 2.47
N MET A 298 3.23 -0.39 1.60
CA MET A 298 3.52 1.03 1.36
C MET A 298 2.27 1.75 0.83
N MET A 299 1.54 1.14 -0.09
CA MET A 299 0.30 1.70 -0.61
C MET A 299 -0.79 1.81 0.47
N ILE A 300 -0.90 0.80 1.33
CA ILE A 300 -1.79 0.84 2.51
C ILE A 300 -1.43 2.02 3.42
N PHE A 301 -0.15 2.26 3.66
CA PHE A 301 0.28 3.42 4.45
C PHE A 301 -0.10 4.75 3.78
N PHE A 302 0.03 4.89 2.48
CA PHE A 302 -0.47 6.10 1.78
C PHE A 302 -1.98 6.25 1.89
N MET A 303 -2.75 5.16 1.85
CA MET A 303 -4.20 5.21 2.11
C MET A 303 -4.50 5.69 3.53
N ILE A 304 -3.74 5.23 4.52
CA ILE A 304 -3.88 5.69 5.91
C ILE A 304 -3.56 7.18 6.01
N LEU A 305 -2.50 7.67 5.36
CA LEU A 305 -2.21 9.12 5.31
C LEU A 305 -3.37 9.90 4.68
N ALA A 306 -3.94 9.41 3.59
CA ALA A 306 -5.11 10.03 2.96
C ALA A 306 -6.30 10.09 3.93
N VAL A 307 -6.56 9.00 4.64
CA VAL A 307 -7.64 8.92 5.64
C VAL A 307 -7.40 9.84 6.85
N LEU A 308 -6.14 9.96 7.30
CA LEU A 308 -5.76 10.88 8.37
C LEU A 308 -5.86 12.35 7.96
N SER A 309 -5.80 12.65 6.67
CA SER A 309 -5.98 14.00 6.14
C SER A 309 -7.45 14.42 6.03
N PHE A 310 -8.42 13.49 6.21
CA PHE A 310 -9.83 13.84 6.29
C PHE A 310 -10.12 14.70 7.53
N ASP A 311 -10.53 15.95 7.30
CA ASP A 311 -11.02 16.83 8.34
C ASP A 311 -12.56 16.72 8.46
N GLU A 312 -13.10 16.92 9.68
CA GLU A 312 -14.54 16.88 9.93
C GLU A 312 -15.30 17.89 9.08
N ASP A 313 -14.66 19.05 8.78
CA ASP A 313 -15.27 20.14 8.02
C ASP A 313 -15.00 20.11 6.52
N MET A 314 -14.26 19.10 6.05
CA MET A 314 -13.75 19.06 4.67
C MET A 314 -14.85 19.16 3.61
N PHE A 315 -16.06 18.71 3.92
CA PHE A 315 -17.21 18.70 3.02
C PHE A 315 -18.47 19.34 3.62
N GLY A 316 -18.33 20.27 4.49
CA GLY A 316 -19.20 21.19 5.26
C GLY A 316 -20.73 21.17 5.13
N LYS A 317 -21.34 20.77 4.03
CA LYS A 317 -22.80 20.77 3.88
C LYS A 317 -23.36 19.38 3.61
N LYS A 318 -24.36 18.97 4.40
CA LYS A 318 -25.05 17.68 4.31
C LYS A 318 -25.59 17.37 2.89
N GLN A 319 -25.97 18.39 2.16
CA GLN A 319 -26.52 18.28 0.81
C GLN A 319 -25.41 18.01 -0.23
N PHE A 320 -24.25 18.66 -0.10
CA PHE A 320 -23.09 18.45 -0.93
C PHE A 320 -22.53 17.02 -0.77
N ASN A 321 -22.55 16.47 0.44
CA ASN A 321 -22.15 15.10 0.71
C ASN A 321 -23.00 14.06 -0.05
N ARG A 322 -24.32 14.28 -0.22
CA ARG A 322 -25.19 13.37 -0.96
C ARG A 322 -24.81 13.30 -2.45
N TYR A 323 -24.50 14.43 -3.06
CA TYR A 323 -24.03 14.47 -4.46
C TYR A 323 -22.66 13.78 -4.61
N LEU A 324 -21.74 14.04 -3.69
CA LEU A 324 -20.43 13.39 -3.70
C LEU A 324 -20.52 11.86 -3.49
N ILE A 325 -21.42 11.40 -2.63
CA ILE A 325 -21.69 9.98 -2.44
C ILE A 325 -22.25 9.37 -3.74
N ALA A 326 -23.21 10.02 -4.38
CA ALA A 326 -23.78 9.53 -5.64
C ALA A 326 -22.72 9.47 -6.74
N VAL A 327 -21.95 10.54 -6.93
CA VAL A 327 -20.85 10.59 -7.93
C VAL A 327 -19.77 9.56 -7.59
N GLY A 328 -19.35 9.48 -6.33
CA GLY A 328 -18.35 8.51 -5.88
C GLY A 328 -18.81 7.06 -6.06
N SER A 329 -20.10 6.76 -5.79
CA SER A 329 -20.66 5.43 -6.02
C SER A 329 -20.74 5.10 -7.51
N ALA A 330 -21.11 6.04 -8.36
CA ALA A 330 -21.12 5.87 -9.80
C ALA A 330 -19.71 5.62 -10.35
N LEU A 331 -18.72 6.38 -9.90
CA LEU A 331 -17.31 6.18 -10.25
C LEU A 331 -16.81 4.80 -9.79
N LEU A 332 -17.17 4.39 -8.58
CA LEU A 332 -16.81 3.06 -8.06
C LEU A 332 -17.37 1.95 -8.95
N ILE A 333 -18.66 2.02 -9.30
CA ILE A 333 -19.30 1.05 -10.19
C ILE A 333 -18.59 1.02 -11.56
N LEU A 334 -18.27 2.18 -12.12
CA LEU A 334 -17.54 2.30 -13.39
C LEU A 334 -16.14 1.66 -13.32
N ILE A 335 -15.39 1.93 -12.25
CA ILE A 335 -14.05 1.36 -12.06
C ILE A 335 -14.16 -0.17 -11.91
N LEU A 336 -15.08 -0.64 -11.09
CA LEU A 336 -15.30 -2.08 -10.89
C LEU A 336 -15.73 -2.77 -12.20
N ALA A 337 -16.69 -2.19 -12.93
CA ALA A 337 -17.13 -2.73 -14.21
C ALA A 337 -15.98 -2.79 -15.24
N ARG A 338 -15.22 -1.69 -15.37
CA ARG A 338 -14.06 -1.65 -16.27
C ARG A 338 -13.00 -2.71 -15.96
N ARG A 339 -12.86 -3.11 -14.70
CA ARG A 339 -11.90 -4.13 -14.27
C ARG A 339 -12.48 -5.55 -14.34
N ALA A 340 -13.77 -5.71 -14.06
CA ALA A 340 -14.42 -7.00 -14.08
C ALA A 340 -14.51 -7.60 -15.50
N VAL A 341 -14.75 -6.78 -16.51
CA VAL A 341 -14.88 -7.26 -17.90
C VAL A 341 -13.63 -7.99 -18.38
N PRO A 342 -12.40 -7.40 -18.32
CA PRO A 342 -11.19 -8.12 -18.73
C PRO A 342 -10.92 -9.40 -17.92
N MET A 343 -11.29 -9.41 -16.65
CA MET A 343 -11.11 -10.60 -15.79
C MET A 343 -12.06 -11.73 -16.22
N ILE A 344 -13.33 -11.41 -16.51
CA ILE A 344 -14.31 -12.39 -16.99
C ILE A 344 -13.88 -12.95 -18.36
N GLU A 345 -13.35 -12.10 -19.23
CA GLU A 345 -12.85 -12.52 -20.54
C GLU A 345 -11.62 -13.45 -20.40
N ASN A 346 -10.71 -13.16 -19.49
CA ASN A 346 -9.58 -14.04 -19.19
C ASN A 346 -10.04 -15.37 -18.58
N GLU A 347 -11.00 -15.36 -17.65
CA GLU A 347 -11.57 -16.59 -17.08
C GLU A 347 -12.23 -17.46 -18.15
N ASN A 348 -12.98 -16.85 -19.05
CA ASN A 348 -13.57 -17.57 -20.17
C ASN A 348 -12.51 -18.20 -21.07
N GLN A 349 -11.43 -17.48 -21.38
CA GLN A 349 -10.31 -18.01 -22.15
C GLN A 349 -9.56 -19.13 -21.41
N TYR A 350 -9.39 -19.01 -20.10
CA TYR A 350 -8.84 -20.08 -19.26
C TYR A 350 -9.67 -21.35 -19.35
N ASN A 351 -10.98 -21.25 -19.21
CA ASN A 351 -11.88 -22.40 -19.31
C ASN A 351 -11.82 -23.06 -20.70
N VAL A 352 -11.74 -22.26 -21.77
CA VAL A 352 -11.57 -22.76 -23.13
C VAL A 352 -10.22 -23.49 -23.28
N ASN A 353 -9.13 -22.96 -22.72
CA ASN A 353 -7.83 -23.58 -22.76
C ASN A 353 -7.81 -24.89 -21.96
N LEU A 354 -8.43 -24.95 -20.79
CA LEU A 354 -8.58 -26.17 -19.99
C LEU A 354 -9.30 -27.28 -20.77
N LEU A 355 -10.40 -26.95 -21.44
CA LEU A 355 -11.13 -27.91 -22.26
C LEU A 355 -10.29 -28.43 -23.43
N ARG A 356 -9.46 -27.58 -24.04
CA ARG A 356 -8.53 -27.99 -25.10
C ARG A 356 -7.47 -28.94 -24.57
N ILE A 357 -6.84 -28.59 -23.43
CA ILE A 357 -5.85 -29.43 -22.77
C ILE A 357 -6.45 -30.81 -22.50
N LYS A 358 -7.59 -30.87 -21.86
CA LYS A 358 -8.28 -32.14 -21.56
C LYS A 358 -8.58 -32.95 -22.82
N ASN A 359 -9.19 -32.35 -23.84
CA ASN A 359 -9.52 -33.03 -25.08
C ASN A 359 -8.28 -33.53 -25.85
N THR A 360 -7.17 -32.84 -25.76
CA THR A 360 -5.91 -33.27 -26.42
C THR A 360 -5.27 -34.42 -25.65
N MET A 361 -5.26 -34.35 -24.32
CA MET A 361 -4.76 -35.43 -23.47
C MET A 361 -5.59 -36.72 -23.64
N ASP A 362 -6.94 -36.61 -23.68
CA ASP A 362 -7.84 -37.73 -23.87
C ASP A 362 -7.65 -38.43 -25.25
N LYS A 363 -7.15 -37.67 -26.24
CA LYS A 363 -6.79 -38.19 -27.59
C LYS A 363 -5.35 -38.68 -27.70
N GLY A 364 -4.57 -38.67 -26.60
CA GLY A 364 -3.15 -39.08 -26.58
C GLY A 364 -2.20 -38.10 -27.26
N GLY A 365 -2.60 -36.86 -27.47
CA GLY A 365 -1.74 -35.81 -28.03
C GLY A 365 -0.69 -35.34 -27.02
N LEU A 366 0.56 -35.15 -27.51
CA LEU A 366 1.69 -34.68 -26.70
C LEU A 366 1.89 -33.16 -26.78
N GLU A 367 1.35 -32.51 -27.79
CA GLU A 367 1.46 -31.06 -27.99
C GLU A 367 0.08 -30.40 -27.85
N ILE A 368 0.05 -29.32 -27.06
CA ILE A 368 -1.18 -28.59 -26.77
C ILE A 368 -0.99 -27.13 -27.16
N GLN A 369 -1.74 -26.66 -28.15
CA GLN A 369 -1.81 -25.24 -28.49
C GLN A 369 -2.88 -24.56 -27.66
N VAL A 370 -2.48 -23.69 -26.73
CA VAL A 370 -3.36 -22.82 -25.97
C VAL A 370 -3.46 -21.45 -26.64
N LYS A 371 -4.60 -20.80 -26.51
CA LYS A 371 -4.75 -19.41 -26.95
C LYS A 371 -4.21 -18.46 -25.89
N ASN A 372 -3.60 -17.38 -26.34
CA ASN A 372 -3.23 -16.29 -25.46
C ASN A 372 -4.46 -15.67 -24.77
N TYR A 373 -4.25 -15.17 -23.59
CA TYR A 373 -5.30 -14.45 -22.89
C TYR A 373 -5.54 -13.09 -23.55
N PRO A 374 -6.80 -12.63 -23.63
CA PRO A 374 -7.13 -11.34 -24.24
C PRO A 374 -6.57 -10.16 -23.44
N HIS A 375 -6.40 -10.33 -22.12
CA HIS A 375 -5.92 -9.29 -21.21
C HIS A 375 -4.78 -9.82 -20.34
N PRO A 376 -3.56 -9.98 -20.92
CA PRO A 376 -2.42 -10.56 -20.21
C PRO A 376 -1.96 -9.71 -19.01
N GLU A 377 -2.26 -8.40 -18.99
CA GLU A 377 -1.95 -7.49 -17.90
C GLU A 377 -2.65 -7.83 -16.57
N PHE A 378 -3.71 -8.65 -16.61
CA PHE A 378 -4.41 -9.15 -15.43
C PHE A 378 -3.95 -10.55 -15.00
N ILE A 379 -2.96 -11.12 -15.67
CA ILE A 379 -2.42 -12.43 -15.35
C ILE A 379 -1.03 -12.22 -14.79
N VAL A 380 -0.75 -12.89 -13.69
CA VAL A 380 0.63 -12.99 -13.19
C VAL A 380 1.28 -14.11 -13.96
N ASP A 381 2.18 -13.74 -14.86
CA ASP A 381 3.04 -14.71 -15.52
C ASP A 381 4.07 -15.21 -14.49
N PRO A 382 4.10 -16.50 -14.15
CA PRO A 382 5.06 -17.03 -13.19
C PRO A 382 6.50 -16.98 -13.71
N ASP A 383 6.69 -16.74 -15.02
CA ASP A 383 8.01 -16.70 -15.67
C ASP A 383 8.48 -15.24 -15.94
N ASN A 384 7.73 -14.22 -15.47
CA ASN A 384 8.08 -12.79 -15.55
C ASN A 384 8.17 -12.15 -14.18
#